data_b20a5534ffc716886e9aafb5a206a001
#
_entry.id   b20a5534ffc716886e9aafb5a206a001
#
_cell.length_a   1.000
_cell.length_b   1.000
_cell.length_c   1.000
_cell.angle_alpha   90.00
_cell.angle_beta   90.00
_cell.angle_gamma   90.00
#
_symmetry.space_group_name_H-M   'P 1'
#
loop_
_entity.id
_entity.type
_entity.pdbx_description
1 polymer ?
#
loop_
_entity_poly.entity_id
_entity_poly.type
_entity_poly.pdbx_seq_one_letter_code
_entity_poly.pdbx_strand_id
1 'polypeptide(L)'
;MTVIRDADARRSETPGGVMTTFASPTQGGASRSLWKVEAKPGAAGPVHDFDSEQVWSWVAGAATVELGGETYTVTAGDTVIMPARTVRRVLADPDTGYTAVVTAPAGAKAYGPDGAEFGVPPWIA
;
A
#
# COMPACT_ATOMS: atom_id res chain seq x y z
N MET A 1 -14.14 -19.07 -10.61
CA MET A 1 -14.63 -17.77 -10.12
C MET A 1 -14.72 -17.80 -8.61
N THR A 2 -14.25 -16.77 -7.94
CA THR A 2 -14.17 -16.70 -6.49
C THR A 2 -14.78 -15.39 -6.01
N VAL A 3 -15.59 -15.46 -4.93
CA VAL A 3 -16.09 -14.28 -4.24
C VAL A 3 -15.47 -14.28 -2.84
N ILE A 4 -14.79 -13.17 -2.49
CA ILE A 4 -14.19 -12.98 -1.16
C ILE A 4 -15.04 -11.95 -0.44
N ARG A 5 -15.68 -12.36 0.65
CA ARG A 5 -16.51 -11.45 1.44
C ARG A 5 -15.65 -10.62 2.38
N ASP A 6 -16.10 -9.41 2.70
CA ASP A 6 -15.37 -8.51 3.60
C ASP A 6 -15.05 -9.16 4.95
N ALA A 7 -15.99 -9.93 5.49
CA ALA A 7 -15.80 -10.63 6.76
C ALA A 7 -14.64 -11.64 6.74
N ASP A 8 -14.31 -12.16 5.56
CA ASP A 8 -13.25 -13.15 5.37
C ASP A 8 -11.95 -12.54 4.88
N ALA A 9 -11.96 -11.25 4.57
CA ALA A 9 -10.77 -10.55 4.08
C ALA A 9 -9.69 -10.50 5.17
N ARG A 10 -8.46 -10.83 4.77
CA ARG A 10 -7.31 -10.83 5.68
C ARG A 10 -6.94 -9.40 6.06
N ARG A 11 -6.71 -9.18 7.36
CA ARG A 11 -6.25 -7.89 7.88
C ARG A 11 -4.87 -8.03 8.48
N SER A 12 -4.01 -7.05 8.20
CA SER A 12 -2.64 -6.98 8.71
C SER A 12 -2.40 -5.58 9.27
N GLU A 13 -1.81 -5.51 10.45
CA GLU A 13 -1.54 -4.24 11.13
C GLU A 13 -0.04 -3.94 11.15
N THR A 14 0.31 -2.67 10.90
CA THR A 14 1.66 -2.13 11.06
C THR A 14 1.56 -0.78 11.76
N PRO A 15 2.68 -0.18 12.20
CA PRO A 15 2.63 1.20 12.71
C PRO A 15 2.09 2.21 11.69
N GLY A 16 2.24 1.93 10.39
CA GLY A 16 1.76 2.80 9.32
C GLY A 16 0.26 2.70 9.05
N GLY A 17 -0.42 1.65 9.51
CA GLY A 17 -1.86 1.50 9.28
C GLY A 17 -2.35 0.06 9.29
N VAL A 18 -3.61 -0.10 8.90
CA VAL A 18 -4.26 -1.40 8.75
C VAL A 18 -4.43 -1.69 7.26
N MET A 19 -3.93 -2.83 6.81
CA MET A 19 -4.11 -3.32 5.46
C MET A 19 -5.18 -4.41 5.45
N THR A 20 -6.17 -4.25 4.58
CA THR A 20 -7.20 -5.26 4.33
C THR A 20 -6.96 -5.82 2.93
N THR A 21 -6.60 -7.10 2.83
CA THR A 21 -6.35 -7.75 1.54
C THR A 21 -7.69 -8.19 0.93
N PHE A 22 -8.03 -7.63 -0.22
CA PHE A 22 -9.23 -8.01 -0.96
C PHE A 22 -9.00 -9.26 -1.78
N ALA A 23 -7.86 -9.34 -2.47
CA ALA A 23 -7.48 -10.51 -3.28
C ALA A 23 -5.96 -10.61 -3.35
N SER A 24 -5.46 -11.82 -3.40
CA SER A 24 -4.03 -12.10 -3.56
C SER A 24 -3.84 -13.57 -3.96
N PRO A 25 -2.60 -14.01 -4.24
CA PRO A 25 -2.36 -15.42 -4.51
C PRO A 25 -2.86 -16.37 -3.42
N THR A 26 -2.72 -16.01 -2.13
CA THR A 26 -3.18 -16.87 -1.03
C THR A 26 -4.58 -16.53 -0.55
N GLN A 27 -5.21 -15.51 -1.13
CA GLN A 27 -6.60 -15.17 -0.85
C GLN A 27 -7.38 -15.08 -2.16
N GLY A 28 -7.98 -16.16 -2.55
CA GLY A 28 -8.76 -16.31 -3.78
C GLY A 28 -7.96 -16.76 -5.00
N GLY A 29 -6.65 -16.97 -4.90
CA GLY A 29 -5.81 -17.46 -6.01
C GLY A 29 -5.65 -16.45 -7.14
N ALA A 30 -5.65 -15.16 -6.83
CA ALA A 30 -5.51 -14.11 -7.84
C ALA A 30 -4.08 -13.99 -8.36
N SER A 31 -3.92 -13.61 -9.63
CA SER A 31 -2.61 -13.33 -10.23
C SER A 31 -2.08 -11.94 -9.88
N ARG A 32 -2.82 -11.20 -9.09
CA ARG A 32 -2.56 -9.82 -8.69
C ARG A 32 -2.99 -9.63 -7.25
N SER A 33 -2.33 -8.74 -6.53
CA SER A 33 -2.74 -8.38 -5.18
C SER A 33 -3.48 -7.04 -5.20
N LEU A 34 -4.57 -6.98 -4.45
CA LEU A 34 -5.41 -5.80 -4.28
C LEU A 34 -5.73 -5.67 -2.80
N TRP A 35 -5.43 -4.50 -2.21
CA TRP A 35 -5.66 -4.29 -0.79
C TRP A 35 -6.04 -2.83 -0.50
N LYS A 36 -6.62 -2.63 0.67
CA LYS A 36 -6.94 -1.32 1.21
C LYS A 36 -5.94 -0.98 2.32
N VAL A 37 -5.51 0.27 2.36
CA VAL A 37 -4.71 0.83 3.45
C VAL A 37 -5.54 1.86 4.18
N GLU A 38 -5.66 1.71 5.49
CA GLU A 38 -6.28 2.70 6.36
C GLU A 38 -5.22 3.21 7.34
N ALA A 39 -4.81 4.46 7.17
CA ALA A 39 -3.80 5.10 8.00
C ALA A 39 -4.44 6.12 8.92
N LYS A 40 -4.08 6.06 10.21
CA LYS A 40 -4.55 7.02 11.21
C LYS A 40 -3.96 8.40 10.98
N PRO A 41 -4.62 9.47 11.46
CA PRO A 41 -4.04 10.82 11.40
C PRO A 41 -2.60 10.84 11.91
N GLY A 42 -1.71 11.43 11.12
CA GLY A 42 -0.29 11.57 11.45
C GLY A 42 0.56 10.32 11.35
N ALA A 43 0.01 9.19 10.93
CA ALA A 43 0.79 7.96 10.77
C ALA A 43 1.85 8.13 9.67
N ALA A 44 3.06 7.66 9.95
CA ALA A 44 4.17 7.72 9.01
C ALA A 44 4.52 6.29 8.54
N GLY A 45 4.42 6.06 7.25
CA GLY A 45 4.88 4.81 6.64
C GLY A 45 6.42 4.75 6.61
N PRO A 46 7.00 3.57 6.41
CA PRO A 46 8.44 3.42 6.33
C PRO A 46 8.97 3.92 4.98
N VAL A 47 10.24 4.33 4.97
CA VAL A 47 10.98 4.57 3.74
C VAL A 47 11.36 3.20 3.16
N HIS A 48 10.91 2.92 1.94
CA HIS A 48 11.14 1.60 1.31
C HIS A 48 10.91 1.68 -0.19
N ASP A 49 11.19 0.58 -0.88
CA ASP A 49 10.79 0.39 -2.27
C ASP A 49 10.29 -1.04 -2.49
N PHE A 50 9.77 -1.28 -3.69
CA PHE A 50 9.33 -2.60 -4.13
C PHE A 50 10.00 -2.97 -5.46
N ASP A 51 10.07 -4.26 -5.75
CA ASP A 51 10.61 -4.76 -7.01
C ASP A 51 9.64 -4.63 -8.19
N SER A 52 8.43 -4.15 -7.95
CA SER A 52 7.39 -4.02 -8.97
C SER A 52 6.58 -2.74 -8.78
N GLU A 53 5.92 -2.31 -9.85
CA GLU A 53 5.05 -1.14 -9.84
C GLU A 53 3.85 -1.35 -8.91
N GLN A 54 3.47 -0.30 -8.18
CA GLN A 54 2.21 -0.22 -7.46
C GLN A 54 1.38 0.95 -7.97
N VAL A 55 0.08 0.79 -7.96
CA VAL A 55 -0.86 1.88 -8.23
C VAL A 55 -1.66 2.12 -6.97
N TRP A 56 -1.60 3.35 -6.48
CA TRP A 56 -2.29 3.80 -5.28
C TRP A 56 -3.39 4.78 -5.66
N SER A 57 -4.63 4.53 -5.19
CA SER A 57 -5.75 5.46 -5.40
C SER A 57 -6.34 5.82 -4.04
N TRP A 58 -6.31 7.11 -3.69
CA TRP A 58 -6.88 7.60 -2.44
C TRP A 58 -8.38 7.76 -2.58
N VAL A 59 -9.12 7.18 -1.64
CA VAL A 59 -10.61 7.23 -1.64
C VAL A 59 -11.16 8.07 -0.50
N ALA A 60 -10.37 8.36 0.52
CA ALA A 60 -10.76 9.25 1.64
C ALA A 60 -9.52 9.87 2.27
N GLY A 61 -9.67 11.05 2.85
CA GLY A 61 -8.61 11.74 3.58
C GLY A 61 -7.55 12.34 2.68
N ALA A 62 -6.33 12.46 3.21
CA ALA A 62 -5.21 13.10 2.52
C ALA A 62 -3.87 12.52 2.98
N ALA A 63 -2.86 12.67 2.15
CA ALA A 63 -1.50 12.22 2.46
C ALA A 63 -0.46 13.08 1.76
N THR A 64 0.76 13.01 2.28
CA THR A 64 1.96 13.48 1.58
C THR A 64 2.73 12.26 1.10
N VAL A 65 3.04 12.22 -0.18
CA VAL A 65 3.79 11.12 -0.81
C VAL A 65 5.16 11.63 -1.20
N GLU A 66 6.19 11.04 -0.61
CA GLU A 66 7.58 11.24 -1.02
C GLU A 66 7.92 10.09 -1.98
N LEU A 67 8.24 10.41 -3.21
CA LEU A 67 8.45 9.42 -4.27
C LEU A 67 9.61 9.85 -5.17
N GLY A 68 10.68 9.06 -5.20
CA GLY A 68 11.83 9.33 -6.06
C GLY A 68 12.50 10.69 -5.80
N GLY A 69 12.51 11.16 -4.56
CA GLY A 69 13.08 12.45 -4.18
C GLY A 69 12.14 13.64 -4.36
N GLU A 70 10.92 13.43 -4.87
CA GLU A 70 9.91 14.46 -5.00
C GLU A 70 8.79 14.28 -3.98
N THR A 71 8.06 15.36 -3.70
CA THR A 71 6.99 15.37 -2.69
C THR A 71 5.69 15.81 -3.34
N TYR A 72 4.64 15.02 -3.11
CA TYR A 72 3.29 15.28 -3.64
C TYR A 72 2.29 15.29 -2.49
N THR A 73 1.32 16.20 -2.56
CA THR A 73 0.14 16.16 -1.69
C THR A 73 -1.01 15.54 -2.47
N VAL A 74 -1.68 14.55 -1.87
CA VAL A 74 -2.79 13.83 -2.49
C VAL A 74 -4.02 13.86 -1.59
N THR A 75 -5.19 13.88 -2.20
CA THR A 75 -6.49 13.84 -1.52
C THR A 75 -7.39 12.81 -2.19
N ALA A 76 -8.59 12.60 -1.65
CA ALA A 76 -9.56 11.66 -2.22
C ALA A 76 -9.78 11.90 -3.71
N GLY A 77 -9.69 10.86 -4.51
CA GLY A 77 -9.80 10.89 -5.96
C GLY A 77 -8.46 10.90 -6.70
N ASP A 78 -7.35 11.20 -6.00
CA ASP A 78 -6.03 11.22 -6.61
C ASP A 78 -5.43 9.81 -6.71
N THR A 79 -4.67 9.58 -7.77
CA THR A 79 -3.99 8.30 -8.01
C THR A 79 -2.50 8.55 -8.28
N VAL A 80 -1.65 7.76 -7.66
CA VAL A 80 -0.20 7.80 -7.85
C VAL A 80 0.28 6.46 -8.37
N ILE A 81 1.05 6.49 -9.44
CA ILE A 81 1.77 5.33 -9.95
C ILE A 81 3.18 5.35 -9.35
N MET A 82 3.51 4.33 -8.59
CA MET A 82 4.82 4.18 -7.96
C MET A 82 5.63 3.15 -8.73
N PRO A 83 6.62 3.57 -9.52
CA PRO A 83 7.41 2.64 -10.32
C PRO A 83 8.22 1.66 -9.46
N ALA A 84 8.59 0.53 -10.06
CA ALA A 84 9.48 -0.43 -9.44
C ALA A 84 10.81 0.24 -9.04
N ARG A 85 11.36 -0.18 -7.89
CA ARG A 85 12.66 0.26 -7.35
C ARG A 85 12.78 1.77 -7.17
N THR A 86 11.65 2.43 -6.92
CA THR A 86 11.61 3.87 -6.62
C THR A 86 11.29 4.04 -5.14
N VAL A 87 12.22 4.64 -4.41
CA VAL A 87 12.07 4.85 -2.95
C VAL A 87 10.86 5.72 -2.68
N ARG A 88 10.04 5.32 -1.72
CA ARG A 88 8.80 6.02 -1.36
C ARG A 88 8.58 6.03 0.15
N ARG A 89 7.81 7.00 0.56
CA ARG A 89 7.25 7.11 1.90
C ARG A 89 5.90 7.80 1.81
N VAL A 90 4.89 7.27 2.51
CA VAL A 90 3.57 7.88 2.57
C VAL A 90 3.32 8.36 4.00
N LEU A 91 2.99 9.64 4.14
CA LEU A 91 2.70 10.30 5.41
C LEU A 91 1.22 10.67 5.45
N ALA A 92 0.49 10.12 6.41
CA ALA A 92 -0.93 10.44 6.58
C ALA A 92 -1.12 11.89 7.04
N ASP A 93 -2.16 12.55 6.52
CA ASP A 93 -2.55 13.87 6.99
C ASP A 93 -2.76 13.86 8.52
N PRO A 94 -2.22 14.86 9.26
CA PRO A 94 -2.29 14.86 10.72
C PRO A 94 -3.71 15.04 11.27
N ASP A 95 -4.65 15.51 10.47
CA ASP A 95 -6.03 15.73 10.91
C ASP A 95 -6.99 14.64 10.47
N THR A 96 -6.82 14.13 9.24
CA THR A 96 -7.79 13.20 8.63
C THR A 96 -7.31 11.77 8.52
N GLY A 97 -6.00 11.52 8.46
CA GLY A 97 -5.51 10.24 8.00
C GLY A 97 -5.93 9.99 6.56
N TYR A 98 -5.90 8.74 6.11
CA TYR A 98 -6.37 8.42 4.76
C TYR A 98 -6.83 6.98 4.63
N THR A 99 -7.60 6.74 3.56
CA THR A 99 -7.90 5.41 3.04
C THR A 99 -7.49 5.38 1.57
N ALA A 100 -6.71 4.38 1.20
CA ALA A 100 -6.29 4.18 -0.19
C ALA A 100 -6.49 2.72 -0.58
N VAL A 101 -6.73 2.49 -1.88
CA VAL A 101 -6.77 1.16 -2.48
C VAL A 101 -5.54 1.01 -3.35
N VAL A 102 -4.85 -0.11 -3.20
CA VAL A 102 -3.55 -0.34 -3.84
C VAL A 102 -3.56 -1.67 -4.59
N THR A 103 -2.90 -1.71 -5.71
CA THR A 103 -2.69 -2.95 -6.47
C THR A 103 -1.23 -3.10 -6.88
N ALA A 104 -0.78 -4.35 -6.93
CA ALA A 104 0.54 -4.75 -7.37
C ALA A 104 0.49 -6.13 -8.03
N PRO A 105 1.49 -6.50 -8.84
CA PRO A 105 1.64 -7.88 -9.31
C PRO A 105 1.80 -8.84 -8.13
N ALA A 106 1.41 -10.10 -8.33
CA ALA A 106 1.61 -11.15 -7.35
C ALA A 106 3.10 -11.29 -6.99
N GLY A 107 3.38 -11.50 -5.71
CA GLY A 107 4.75 -11.76 -5.25
C GLY A 107 5.65 -10.53 -5.15
N ALA A 108 5.10 -9.33 -5.17
CA ALA A 108 5.88 -8.11 -5.01
C ALA A 108 6.65 -8.10 -3.69
N LYS A 109 7.96 -7.86 -3.76
CA LYS A 109 8.86 -7.86 -2.60
C LYS A 109 9.24 -6.45 -2.20
N ALA A 110 9.27 -6.21 -0.90
CA ALA A 110 9.67 -4.94 -0.31
C ALA A 110 11.15 -4.94 0.06
N TYR A 111 11.79 -3.76 -0.04
CA TYR A 111 13.20 -3.54 0.30
C TYR A 111 13.32 -2.28 1.16
N GLY A 112 14.22 -2.34 2.15
CA GLY A 112 14.55 -1.18 2.96
C GLY A 112 15.48 -0.21 2.21
N PRO A 113 15.69 1.01 2.77
CA PRO A 113 16.51 2.04 2.13
C PRO A 113 17.98 1.64 1.97
N ASP A 114 18.47 0.69 2.74
CA ASP A 114 19.82 0.12 2.68
C ASP A 114 19.91 -1.08 1.72
N GLY A 115 18.84 -1.42 1.02
CA GLY A 115 18.76 -2.57 0.12
C GLY A 115 18.42 -3.88 0.79
N ALA A 116 18.17 -3.89 2.10
CA ALA A 116 17.74 -5.11 2.81
C ALA A 116 16.40 -5.61 2.27
N GLU A 117 16.34 -6.91 1.93
CA GLU A 117 15.11 -7.53 1.45
C GLU A 117 14.21 -7.89 2.63
N PHE A 118 12.96 -7.40 2.60
CA PHE A 118 11.93 -7.74 3.59
C PHE A 118 10.99 -8.85 3.11
N GLY A 119 11.11 -9.26 1.84
CA GLY A 119 10.25 -10.27 1.24
C GLY A 119 8.88 -9.73 0.85
N VAL A 120 7.93 -10.65 0.64
CA VAL A 120 6.56 -10.31 0.27
C VAL A 120 5.78 -9.96 1.54
N PRO A 121 5.25 -8.74 1.66
CA PRO A 121 4.44 -8.38 2.82
C PRO A 121 3.21 -9.28 2.97
N PRO A 122 2.73 -9.53 4.21
CA PRO A 122 1.57 -10.39 4.43
C PRO A 122 0.30 -9.96 3.69
N TRP A 123 0.11 -8.66 3.48
CA TRP A 123 -1.07 -8.14 2.77
C TRP A 123 -0.98 -8.29 1.26
N ILE A 124 0.19 -8.61 0.72
CA ILE A 124 0.42 -8.85 -0.72
C ILE A 124 0.46 -10.34 -1.04
N ALA A 125 0.88 -11.17 -0.09
CA ALA A 125 1.11 -12.60 -0.28
C ALA A 125 -0.13 -13.40 -0.76
#